data_aba5a127f5d5ed7cde9d26e4afb1a499
#
_entry.id   aba5a127f5d5ed7cde9d26e4afb1a499
#
_cell.length_a   1.000
_cell.length_b   1.000
_cell.length_c   1.000
_cell.angle_alpha   90.00
_cell.angle_beta   90.00
_cell.angle_gamma   90.00
#
_symmetry.space_group_name_H-M   'P 1'
#
loop_
_entity.id
_entity.type
_entity.pdbx_description
1 polymer ?
#
loop_
_entity_poly.entity_id
_entity_poly.type
_entity_poly.pdbx_seq_one_letter_code
_entity_poly.pdbx_strand_id
1 'polypeptide(L)'
;MVEIRALGIDVGSTTVKIVGIDTEGRLVWHLLEQADPRVEDQVERLLSRAHEAASAGRPEDAAPLVATGYGRKLVRHASRRVTEITCHARGIFRELGHGGTLVDIGGQDSKVIGISPAGNVVDFSMNDKCAAGTGRFLESTAHRLGVPLESMGQIALSSPSEVSISSTCTVFAESEVISLIAHGVAVEPILKGLHRSLIRRIVAMIRAVGMVPPLMLSGGVVRNQAIPKLLEEETGQQVVVPRDPQLMGAYGAALIALELDRPAEGGQTVL
;
A
#
# COMPACT_ATOMS: atom_id res chain seq x y z
N MET A 1 5.65 -16.66 24.37
CA MET A 1 5.56 -16.84 22.90
C MET A 1 4.23 -16.24 22.48
N VAL A 2 4.21 -15.47 21.40
CA VAL A 2 2.98 -14.84 20.91
C VAL A 2 2.29 -15.87 20.00
N GLU A 3 1.03 -16.19 20.28
CA GLU A 3 0.27 -17.18 19.50
C GLU A 3 -0.29 -16.52 18.24
N ILE A 4 0.07 -17.03 17.06
CA ILE A 4 -0.51 -16.60 15.78
C ILE A 4 -1.77 -17.43 15.51
N ARG A 5 -2.91 -16.77 15.32
CA ARG A 5 -4.22 -17.39 15.09
C ARG A 5 -4.65 -17.35 13.63
N ALA A 6 -4.23 -16.33 12.88
CA ALA A 6 -4.56 -16.22 11.47
C ALA A 6 -3.43 -15.53 10.71
N LEU A 7 -3.31 -15.86 9.44
CA LEU A 7 -2.30 -15.35 8.52
C LEU A 7 -2.96 -14.60 7.35
N GLY A 8 -2.33 -13.50 6.96
CA GLY A 8 -2.65 -12.78 5.74
C GLY A 8 -1.42 -12.57 4.89
N ILE A 9 -1.51 -12.86 3.60
CA ILE A 9 -0.44 -12.61 2.65
C ILE A 9 -0.88 -11.63 1.57
N ASP A 10 -0.07 -10.59 1.35
CA ASP A 10 -0.21 -9.66 0.23
C ASP A 10 0.94 -9.87 -0.75
N VAL A 11 0.64 -10.50 -1.88
CA VAL A 11 1.59 -10.73 -2.97
C VAL A 11 1.48 -9.58 -3.96
N GLY A 12 2.18 -8.49 -3.63
CA GLY A 12 2.25 -7.31 -4.48
C GLY A 12 3.26 -7.45 -5.63
N SER A 13 3.26 -6.49 -6.53
CA SER A 13 4.17 -6.44 -7.69
C SER A 13 5.63 -6.11 -7.35
N THR A 14 5.85 -5.42 -6.23
CA THR A 14 7.18 -4.94 -5.79
C THR A 14 7.62 -5.60 -4.49
N THR A 15 6.70 -5.97 -3.63
CA THR A 15 6.99 -6.58 -2.33
C THR A 15 5.95 -7.64 -1.99
N VAL A 16 6.39 -8.69 -1.28
CA VAL A 16 5.52 -9.69 -0.65
C VAL A 16 5.52 -9.44 0.86
N LYS A 17 4.33 -9.40 1.47
CA LYS A 17 4.17 -9.21 2.90
C LYS A 17 3.33 -10.32 3.47
N ILE A 18 3.70 -10.81 4.66
CA ILE A 18 2.88 -11.74 5.44
C ILE A 18 2.71 -11.14 6.83
N VAL A 19 1.49 -11.21 7.34
CA VAL A 19 1.11 -10.75 8.68
C VAL A 19 0.48 -11.91 9.44
N GLY A 20 0.91 -12.11 10.69
CA GLY A 20 0.29 -12.96 11.67
C GLY A 20 -0.39 -12.13 12.76
N ILE A 21 -1.62 -12.51 13.10
CA ILE A 21 -2.42 -11.85 14.14
C ILE A 21 -2.83 -12.85 15.24
N ASP A 22 -3.08 -12.32 16.45
CA ASP A 22 -3.59 -13.10 17.57
C ASP A 22 -5.13 -13.24 17.57
N THR A 23 -5.70 -13.83 18.63
CA THR A 23 -7.16 -14.01 18.80
C THR A 23 -7.93 -12.70 18.85
N GLU A 24 -7.29 -11.60 19.28
CA GLU A 24 -7.89 -10.27 19.37
C GLU A 24 -7.72 -9.46 18.06
N GLY A 25 -7.05 -10.05 17.06
CA GLY A 25 -6.75 -9.40 15.79
C GLY A 25 -5.60 -8.39 15.88
N ARG A 26 -4.74 -8.47 16.90
CA ARG A 26 -3.55 -7.61 17.00
C ARG A 26 -2.44 -8.19 16.13
N LEU A 27 -1.74 -7.33 15.40
CA LEU A 27 -0.57 -7.70 14.62
C LEU A 27 0.57 -8.10 15.59
N VAL A 28 0.99 -9.35 15.52
CA VAL A 28 1.99 -9.93 16.43
C VAL A 28 3.24 -10.43 15.73
N TRP A 29 3.17 -10.61 14.42
CA TRP A 29 4.28 -11.07 13.60
C TRP A 29 4.13 -10.61 12.15
N HIS A 30 5.23 -10.32 11.47
CA HIS A 30 5.21 -10.01 10.05
C HIS A 30 6.54 -10.27 9.35
N LEU A 31 6.45 -10.45 8.04
CA LEU A 31 7.57 -10.42 7.09
C LEU A 31 7.24 -9.48 5.94
N LEU A 32 8.25 -8.78 5.45
CA LEU A 32 8.19 -7.98 4.23
C LEU A 32 9.48 -8.20 3.45
N GLU A 33 9.37 -8.66 2.21
CA GLU A 33 10.50 -8.86 1.31
C GLU A 33 10.22 -8.22 -0.06
N GLN A 34 11.27 -7.85 -0.79
CA GLN A 34 11.17 -7.45 -2.19
C GLN A 34 10.66 -8.65 -3.01
N ALA A 35 9.80 -8.39 -3.99
CA ALA A 35 9.30 -9.45 -4.87
C ALA A 35 10.42 -10.03 -5.73
N ASP A 36 10.60 -11.34 -5.67
CA ASP A 36 11.52 -12.11 -6.51
C ASP A 36 10.87 -12.36 -7.89
N PRO A 37 11.61 -12.42 -8.99
CA PRO A 37 11.07 -12.87 -10.27
C PRO A 37 10.41 -14.26 -10.22
N ARG A 38 10.85 -15.14 -9.31
CA ARG A 38 10.24 -16.43 -8.99
C ARG A 38 9.30 -16.31 -7.79
N VAL A 39 8.23 -15.52 -7.96
CA VAL A 39 7.30 -15.17 -6.87
C VAL A 39 6.66 -16.42 -6.23
N GLU A 40 6.39 -17.48 -7.00
CA GLU A 40 5.81 -18.73 -6.45
C GLU A 40 6.73 -19.38 -5.43
N ASP A 41 8.03 -19.52 -5.76
CA ASP A 41 9.04 -20.10 -4.85
C ASP A 41 9.22 -19.22 -3.61
N GLN A 42 9.18 -17.91 -3.79
CA GLN A 42 9.25 -16.95 -2.68
C GLN A 42 8.04 -17.08 -1.75
N VAL A 43 6.83 -17.18 -2.29
CA VAL A 43 5.59 -17.35 -1.52
C VAL A 43 5.68 -18.62 -0.66
N GLU A 44 6.06 -19.76 -1.24
CA GLU A 44 6.17 -21.03 -0.49
C GLU A 44 7.22 -20.92 0.63
N ARG A 45 8.39 -20.34 0.36
CA ARG A 45 9.43 -20.11 1.36
C ARG A 45 8.97 -19.22 2.51
N LEU A 46 8.26 -18.12 2.19
CA LEU A 46 7.75 -17.19 3.20
C LEU A 46 6.62 -17.79 4.03
N LEU A 47 5.75 -18.61 3.40
CA LEU A 47 4.69 -19.34 4.10
C LEU A 47 5.26 -20.38 5.05
N SER A 48 6.32 -21.11 4.67
CA SER A 48 7.01 -22.03 5.57
C SER A 48 7.49 -21.32 6.83
N ARG A 49 8.13 -20.14 6.69
CA ARG A 49 8.57 -19.32 7.83
C ARG A 49 7.40 -18.84 8.70
N ALA A 50 6.27 -18.48 8.07
CA ALA A 50 5.07 -18.06 8.78
C ALA A 50 4.43 -19.22 9.57
N HIS A 51 4.38 -20.42 8.99
CA HIS A 51 3.88 -21.61 9.65
C HIS A 51 4.80 -22.05 10.80
N GLU A 52 6.12 -21.98 10.62
CA GLU A 52 7.07 -22.24 11.71
C GLU A 52 6.84 -21.31 12.90
N ALA A 53 6.63 -20.00 12.62
CA ALA A 53 6.32 -19.02 13.66
C ALA A 53 4.95 -19.28 14.33
N ALA A 54 3.96 -19.75 13.57
CA ALA A 54 2.61 -20.07 14.07
C ALA A 54 2.57 -21.41 14.83
N SER A 55 3.36 -22.42 14.39
CA SER A 55 3.34 -23.78 14.94
C SER A 55 4.01 -23.90 16.31
N ALA A 56 4.68 -22.85 16.79
CA ALA A 56 5.26 -22.83 18.13
C ALA A 56 4.25 -23.09 19.27
N GLY A 57 2.96 -23.26 18.96
CA GLY A 57 1.88 -23.57 19.92
C GLY A 57 0.85 -24.63 19.52
N ARG A 58 0.83 -25.12 18.25
CA ARG A 58 -0.19 -26.10 17.79
C ARG A 58 0.34 -27.02 16.70
N PRO A 59 0.37 -28.35 16.92
CA PRO A 59 0.79 -29.31 15.89
C PRO A 59 -0.29 -29.70 14.85
N GLU A 60 -1.57 -29.44 15.07
CA GLU A 60 -2.63 -30.08 14.29
C GLU A 60 -3.54 -29.17 13.45
N ASP A 61 -3.55 -27.84 13.67
CA ASP A 61 -4.38 -26.92 12.87
C ASP A 61 -3.51 -25.81 12.26
N ALA A 62 -3.27 -25.86 10.96
CA ALA A 62 -2.64 -24.75 10.24
C ALA A 62 -3.51 -23.49 10.38
N ALA A 63 -2.92 -22.39 10.86
CA ALA A 63 -3.63 -21.11 10.95
C ALA A 63 -4.28 -20.75 9.60
N PRO A 64 -5.55 -20.33 9.58
CA PRO A 64 -6.24 -19.97 8.34
C PRO A 64 -5.47 -18.85 7.64
N LEU A 65 -5.37 -18.95 6.31
CA LEU A 65 -4.60 -18.07 5.45
C LEU A 65 -5.51 -17.41 4.41
N VAL A 66 -5.52 -16.09 4.37
CA VAL A 66 -6.15 -15.32 3.28
C VAL A 66 -5.08 -14.61 2.44
N ALA A 67 -5.22 -14.74 1.12
CA ALA A 67 -4.33 -14.11 0.16
C ALA A 67 -4.97 -12.90 -0.52
N THR A 68 -4.17 -11.84 -0.66
CA THR A 68 -4.51 -10.63 -1.41
C THR A 68 -3.32 -10.20 -2.29
N GLY A 69 -3.44 -9.06 -2.96
CA GLY A 69 -2.43 -8.56 -3.88
C GLY A 69 -2.63 -9.02 -5.32
N TYR A 70 -1.81 -8.48 -6.21
CA TYR A 70 -1.83 -8.82 -7.63
C TYR A 70 -1.57 -10.31 -7.86
N GLY A 71 -0.58 -10.87 -7.11
CA GLY A 71 -0.19 -12.28 -7.17
C GLY A 71 -1.01 -13.22 -6.30
N ARG A 72 -2.15 -12.82 -5.71
CA ARG A 72 -2.95 -13.67 -4.78
C ARG A 72 -3.33 -15.04 -5.33
N LYS A 73 -3.39 -15.19 -6.68
CA LYS A 73 -3.69 -16.48 -7.32
C LYS A 73 -2.55 -17.49 -7.23
N LEU A 74 -1.32 -17.02 -7.01
CA LEU A 74 -0.13 -17.86 -6.86
C LEU A 74 -0.06 -18.53 -5.47
N VAL A 75 -0.84 -18.07 -4.51
CA VAL A 75 -0.91 -18.65 -3.16
C VAL A 75 -1.84 -19.86 -3.19
N ARG A 76 -1.26 -21.07 -3.33
CA ARG A 76 -2.01 -22.32 -3.57
C ARG A 76 -2.88 -22.71 -2.38
N HIS A 77 -2.33 -22.59 -1.17
CA HIS A 77 -2.95 -23.07 0.08
C HIS A 77 -3.79 -22.00 0.81
N ALA A 78 -4.10 -20.87 0.15
CA ALA A 78 -4.97 -19.87 0.73
C ALA A 78 -6.40 -20.40 0.90
N SER A 79 -6.94 -20.30 2.13
CA SER A 79 -8.34 -20.61 2.45
C SER A 79 -9.31 -19.73 1.66
N ARG A 80 -8.91 -18.49 1.41
CA ARG A 80 -9.67 -17.52 0.59
C ARG A 80 -8.74 -16.53 -0.11
N ARG A 81 -9.17 -16.04 -1.26
CA ARG A 81 -8.50 -14.97 -2.02
C ARG A 81 -9.42 -13.76 -2.07
N VAL A 82 -8.94 -12.61 -1.58
CA VAL A 82 -9.73 -11.38 -1.43
C VAL A 82 -9.05 -10.25 -2.19
N THR A 83 -9.82 -9.27 -2.65
CA THR A 83 -9.29 -8.12 -3.39
C THR A 83 -8.47 -7.22 -2.47
N GLU A 84 -7.46 -6.55 -3.04
CA GLU A 84 -6.64 -5.56 -2.32
C GLU A 84 -7.49 -4.45 -1.72
N ILE A 85 -8.47 -3.96 -2.46
CA ILE A 85 -9.37 -2.89 -2.03
C ILE A 85 -10.03 -3.26 -0.69
N THR A 86 -10.62 -4.46 -0.62
CA THR A 86 -11.27 -4.96 0.60
C THR A 86 -10.29 -5.12 1.75
N CYS A 87 -9.11 -5.71 1.48
CA CYS A 87 -8.11 -5.95 2.51
C CYS A 87 -7.51 -4.64 3.05
N HIS A 88 -7.16 -3.69 2.18
CA HIS A 88 -6.66 -2.38 2.62
C HIS A 88 -7.69 -1.63 3.47
N ALA A 89 -8.95 -1.59 3.04
CA ALA A 89 -10.03 -0.97 3.81
C ALA A 89 -10.17 -1.61 5.21
N ARG A 90 -10.12 -2.95 5.27
CA ARG A 90 -10.25 -3.69 6.52
C ARG A 90 -9.07 -3.46 7.47
N GLY A 91 -7.84 -3.49 6.95
CA GLY A 91 -6.62 -3.25 7.73
C GLY A 91 -6.57 -1.83 8.28
N ILE A 92 -6.83 -0.83 7.46
CA ILE A 92 -6.87 0.58 7.85
C ILE A 92 -7.95 0.85 8.88
N PHE A 93 -9.18 0.35 8.65
CA PHE A 93 -10.28 0.54 9.59
C PHE A 93 -9.98 -0.08 10.97
N ARG A 94 -9.35 -1.26 10.99
CA ARG A 94 -8.95 -1.90 12.25
C ARG A 94 -7.84 -1.12 12.97
N GLU A 95 -6.86 -0.61 12.23
CA GLU A 95 -5.71 0.10 12.79
C GLU A 95 -6.08 1.47 13.34
N LEU A 96 -6.90 2.24 12.59
CA LEU A 96 -7.22 3.63 12.92
C LEU A 96 -8.56 3.79 13.65
N GLY A 97 -9.45 2.80 13.59
CA GLY A 97 -10.75 2.83 14.29
C GLY A 97 -11.83 3.67 13.61
N HIS A 98 -11.61 4.16 12.39
CA HIS A 98 -12.57 5.00 11.67
C HIS A 98 -12.47 4.83 10.16
N GLY A 99 -13.54 5.19 9.44
CA GLY A 99 -13.55 5.34 7.99
C GLY A 99 -12.99 6.67 7.53
N GLY A 100 -13.11 6.96 6.23
CA GLY A 100 -12.59 8.16 5.58
C GLY A 100 -12.10 7.86 4.17
N THR A 101 -11.22 8.70 3.62
CA THR A 101 -10.61 8.49 2.31
C THR A 101 -9.20 7.94 2.47
N LEU A 102 -8.97 6.70 2.05
CA LEU A 102 -7.67 6.07 2.03
C LEU A 102 -7.01 6.27 0.66
N VAL A 103 -5.78 6.72 0.66
CA VAL A 103 -4.85 6.70 -0.48
C VAL A 103 -3.81 5.63 -0.22
N ASP A 104 -3.68 4.65 -1.09
CA ASP A 104 -2.61 3.65 -1.05
C ASP A 104 -1.71 3.83 -2.28
N ILE A 105 -0.43 4.10 -2.07
CA ILE A 105 0.53 4.29 -3.16
C ILE A 105 1.57 3.17 -3.10
N GLY A 106 1.39 2.21 -4.00
CA GLY A 106 2.27 1.07 -4.18
C GLY A 106 3.44 1.36 -5.11
N GLY A 107 4.20 0.30 -5.42
CA GLY A 107 5.31 0.38 -6.38
C GLY A 107 4.84 0.54 -7.82
N GLN A 108 3.79 -0.17 -8.24
CA GLN A 108 3.31 -0.16 -9.64
C GLN A 108 1.87 0.32 -9.79
N ASP A 109 1.15 0.51 -8.71
CA ASP A 109 -0.23 0.95 -8.70
C ASP A 109 -0.47 2.00 -7.62
N SER A 110 -1.60 2.68 -7.72
CA SER A 110 -2.13 3.54 -6.68
C SER A 110 -3.64 3.38 -6.59
N LYS A 111 -4.17 3.50 -5.39
CA LYS A 111 -5.58 3.31 -5.09
C LYS A 111 -6.09 4.44 -4.22
N VAL A 112 -7.32 4.87 -4.47
CA VAL A 112 -8.07 5.72 -3.56
C VAL A 112 -9.34 4.95 -3.20
N ILE A 113 -9.60 4.79 -1.90
CA ILE A 113 -10.69 3.97 -1.38
C ILE A 113 -11.51 4.80 -0.40
N GLY A 114 -12.79 4.99 -0.68
CA GLY A 114 -13.76 5.53 0.26
C GLY A 114 -14.19 4.46 1.26
N ILE A 115 -13.99 4.71 2.54
CA ILE A 115 -14.33 3.78 3.63
C ILE A 115 -15.41 4.41 4.49
N SER A 116 -16.56 3.72 4.63
CA SER A 116 -17.66 4.17 5.46
C SER A 116 -17.31 4.19 6.95
N PRO A 117 -18.09 4.88 7.81
CA PRO A 117 -17.92 4.82 9.27
C PRO A 117 -18.03 3.40 9.86
N ALA A 118 -18.62 2.45 9.11
CA ALA A 118 -18.73 1.04 9.50
C ALA A 118 -17.59 0.16 8.94
N GLY A 119 -16.57 0.75 8.25
CA GLY A 119 -15.44 0.03 7.70
C GLY A 119 -15.68 -0.62 6.34
N ASN A 120 -16.82 -0.36 5.68
CA ASN A 120 -17.13 -0.91 4.37
C ASN A 120 -16.59 -0.01 3.25
N VAL A 121 -16.14 -0.63 2.16
CA VAL A 121 -15.80 0.11 0.93
C VAL A 121 -17.07 0.71 0.32
N VAL A 122 -17.05 2.02 0.09
CA VAL A 122 -18.15 2.76 -0.53
C VAL A 122 -17.91 2.93 -2.02
N ASP A 123 -16.70 3.37 -2.37
CA ASP A 123 -16.26 3.58 -3.75
C ASP A 123 -14.73 3.48 -3.82
N PHE A 124 -14.19 3.31 -5.01
CA PHE A 124 -12.74 3.31 -5.20
C PHE A 124 -12.34 3.73 -6.62
N SER A 125 -11.14 4.27 -6.73
CA SER A 125 -10.44 4.51 -7.99
C SER A 125 -9.06 3.85 -7.93
N MET A 126 -8.63 3.24 -9.05
CA MET A 126 -7.35 2.54 -9.12
C MET A 126 -6.60 2.91 -10.39
N ASN A 127 -5.30 3.14 -10.26
CA ASN A 127 -4.36 3.29 -11.34
C ASN A 127 -3.38 2.12 -11.31
N ASP A 128 -3.63 1.10 -12.11
CA ASP A 128 -2.84 -0.13 -12.24
C ASP A 128 -2.15 -0.32 -13.60
N LYS A 129 -2.36 0.64 -14.52
CA LYS A 129 -1.88 0.56 -15.91
C LYS A 129 -0.85 1.61 -16.27
N CYS A 130 -0.62 2.60 -15.40
CA CYS A 130 0.28 3.69 -15.69
C CYS A 130 1.23 3.93 -14.51
N ALA A 131 2.54 3.89 -14.76
CA ALA A 131 3.55 4.13 -13.74
C ALA A 131 3.49 5.54 -13.12
N ALA A 132 2.97 6.52 -13.86
CA ALA A 132 2.77 7.87 -13.33
C ALA A 132 1.77 7.83 -12.15
N GLY A 133 2.18 8.38 -11.02
CA GLY A 133 1.41 8.31 -9.77
C GLY A 133 1.72 7.10 -8.89
N THR A 134 2.82 6.39 -9.15
CA THR A 134 3.25 5.19 -8.40
C THR A 134 4.73 5.28 -8.00
N GLY A 135 5.20 4.34 -7.19
CA GLY A 135 6.61 4.27 -6.78
C GLY A 135 7.58 4.11 -7.95
N ARG A 136 7.19 3.39 -9.02
CA ARG A 136 8.00 3.23 -10.24
C ARG A 136 8.37 4.54 -10.92
N PHE A 137 7.49 5.52 -10.86
CA PHE A 137 7.79 6.85 -11.38
C PHE A 137 8.94 7.50 -10.61
N LEU A 138 8.93 7.40 -9.29
CA LEU A 138 10.00 7.91 -8.44
C LEU A 138 11.30 7.12 -8.62
N GLU A 139 11.22 5.79 -8.66
CA GLU A 139 12.39 4.90 -8.86
C GLU A 139 13.09 5.19 -10.19
N SER A 140 12.34 5.26 -11.29
CA SER A 140 12.88 5.56 -12.62
C SER A 140 13.57 6.93 -12.65
N THR A 141 12.93 7.94 -12.05
CA THR A 141 13.47 9.30 -11.98
C THR A 141 14.71 9.36 -11.08
N ALA A 142 14.70 8.70 -9.92
CA ALA A 142 15.83 8.62 -9.00
C ALA A 142 17.07 8.05 -9.72
N HIS A 143 16.89 6.93 -10.42
CA HIS A 143 17.93 6.31 -11.22
C HIS A 143 18.49 7.25 -12.29
N ARG A 144 17.62 7.94 -13.01
CA ARG A 144 17.99 8.88 -14.08
C ARG A 144 18.76 10.08 -13.57
N LEU A 145 18.40 10.60 -12.39
CA LEU A 145 19.05 11.75 -11.76
C LEU A 145 20.31 11.37 -10.95
N GLY A 146 20.59 10.08 -10.77
CA GLY A 146 21.67 9.62 -9.89
C GLY A 146 21.47 9.97 -8.42
N VAL A 147 20.19 10.08 -7.99
CA VAL A 147 19.79 10.43 -6.61
C VAL A 147 19.31 9.16 -5.91
N PRO A 148 19.74 8.89 -4.67
CA PRO A 148 19.18 7.79 -3.88
C PRO A 148 17.66 7.99 -3.67
N LEU A 149 16.88 6.92 -3.89
CA LEU A 149 15.42 6.96 -3.81
C LEU A 149 14.93 7.47 -2.44
N GLU A 150 15.58 7.05 -1.39
CA GLU A 150 15.29 7.43 0.00
C GLU A 150 15.54 8.93 0.29
N SER A 151 16.42 9.56 -0.48
CA SER A 151 16.77 10.99 -0.31
C SER A 151 15.86 11.92 -1.12
N MET A 152 15.13 11.41 -2.13
CA MET A 152 14.35 12.24 -3.05
C MET A 152 13.37 13.17 -2.34
N GLY A 153 12.67 12.66 -1.32
CA GLY A 153 11.68 13.44 -0.58
C GLY A 153 12.28 14.60 0.16
N GLN A 154 13.41 14.38 0.84
CA GLN A 154 14.11 15.43 1.56
C GLN A 154 14.66 16.51 0.62
N ILE A 155 15.26 16.08 -0.50
CA ILE A 155 15.79 17.01 -1.52
C ILE A 155 14.64 17.83 -2.14
N ALA A 156 13.52 17.20 -2.48
CA ALA A 156 12.36 17.92 -3.00
C ALA A 156 11.83 18.97 -2.03
N LEU A 157 11.76 18.65 -0.74
CA LEU A 157 11.29 19.57 0.30
C LEU A 157 12.26 20.69 0.63
N SER A 158 13.55 20.55 0.36
CA SER A 158 14.56 21.61 0.57
C SER A 158 14.45 22.73 -0.47
N SER A 159 13.77 22.48 -1.61
CA SER A 159 13.63 23.51 -2.65
C SER A 159 12.59 24.56 -2.28
N PRO A 160 12.93 25.85 -2.33
CA PRO A 160 11.97 26.94 -2.13
C PRO A 160 11.02 27.11 -3.32
N SER A 161 11.38 26.60 -4.50
CA SER A 161 10.62 26.69 -5.73
C SER A 161 10.39 25.32 -6.35
N GLU A 162 9.50 25.24 -7.33
CA GLU A 162 9.29 24.04 -8.14
C GLU A 162 9.25 24.40 -9.62
N VAL A 163 9.69 23.48 -10.48
CA VAL A 163 9.45 23.55 -11.92
C VAL A 163 8.18 22.77 -12.27
N SER A 164 7.39 23.31 -13.18
CA SER A 164 6.22 22.58 -13.66
C SER A 164 6.66 21.43 -14.55
N ILE A 165 6.27 20.20 -14.16
CA ILE A 165 6.39 19.02 -15.02
C ILE A 165 5.04 18.85 -15.71
N SER A 166 5.03 19.05 -17.02
CA SER A 166 3.81 19.06 -17.84
C SER A 166 3.37 17.67 -18.24
N SER A 167 4.32 16.74 -18.36
CA SER A 167 4.09 15.40 -18.86
C SER A 167 3.39 14.52 -17.84
N THR A 168 2.24 13.98 -18.24
CA THR A 168 1.49 13.02 -17.42
C THR A 168 2.00 11.58 -17.55
N CYS A 169 2.76 11.29 -18.60
CA CYS A 169 3.37 9.97 -18.85
C CYS A 169 4.80 9.96 -18.35
N THR A 170 5.19 8.92 -17.62
CA THR A 170 6.55 8.72 -17.09
C THR A 170 7.64 8.86 -18.14
N VAL A 171 7.45 8.30 -19.35
CA VAL A 171 8.44 8.35 -20.44
C VAL A 171 8.67 9.79 -20.92
N PHE A 172 7.61 10.56 -21.08
CA PHE A 172 7.73 11.96 -21.47
C PHE A 172 8.25 12.86 -20.34
N ALA A 173 7.87 12.56 -19.10
CA ALA A 173 8.41 13.25 -17.93
C ALA A 173 9.92 13.05 -17.79
N GLU A 174 10.44 11.84 -18.08
CA GLU A 174 11.89 11.60 -18.13
C GLU A 174 12.59 12.47 -19.17
N SER A 175 12.01 12.61 -20.37
CA SER A 175 12.57 13.48 -21.42
C SER A 175 12.54 14.95 -21.03
N GLU A 176 11.47 15.39 -20.36
CA GLU A 176 11.34 16.75 -19.84
C GLU A 176 12.39 17.04 -18.75
N VAL A 177 12.60 16.09 -17.83
CA VAL A 177 13.65 16.15 -16.78
C VAL A 177 15.04 16.29 -17.41
N ILE A 178 15.36 15.47 -18.42
CA ILE A 178 16.65 15.54 -19.12
C ILE A 178 16.84 16.94 -19.75
N SER A 179 15.80 17.48 -20.38
CA SER A 179 15.82 18.81 -20.96
C SER A 179 16.09 19.89 -19.91
N LEU A 180 15.42 19.82 -18.75
CA LEU A 180 15.61 20.77 -17.66
C LEU A 180 17.05 20.75 -17.14
N ILE A 181 17.64 19.57 -16.97
CA ILE A 181 19.05 19.41 -16.57
C ILE A 181 19.98 20.01 -17.62
N ALA A 182 19.74 19.74 -18.91
CA ALA A 182 20.54 20.28 -19.99
C ALA A 182 20.51 21.81 -20.06
N HIS A 183 19.43 22.43 -19.58
CA HIS A 183 19.29 23.88 -19.43
C HIS A 183 19.81 24.42 -18.10
N GLY A 184 20.50 23.59 -17.30
CA GLY A 184 21.14 24.02 -16.05
C GLY A 184 20.17 24.19 -14.87
N VAL A 185 18.97 23.64 -14.92
CA VAL A 185 18.03 23.67 -13.79
C VAL A 185 18.54 22.74 -12.70
N ALA A 186 18.56 23.23 -11.46
CA ALA A 186 18.99 22.46 -10.29
C ALA A 186 18.06 21.25 -10.02
N VAL A 187 18.59 20.22 -9.35
CA VAL A 187 17.85 18.96 -9.12
C VAL A 187 16.69 19.12 -8.15
N GLU A 188 16.83 19.99 -7.14
CA GLU A 188 15.85 20.16 -6.06
C GLU A 188 14.48 20.66 -6.58
N PRO A 189 14.38 21.74 -7.40
CA PRO A 189 13.11 22.17 -7.99
C PRO A 189 12.54 21.17 -8.99
N ILE A 190 13.38 20.38 -9.69
CA ILE A 190 12.92 19.31 -10.57
C ILE A 190 12.24 18.21 -9.73
N LEU A 191 12.90 17.75 -8.67
CA LEU A 191 12.33 16.74 -7.78
C LEU A 191 11.03 17.20 -7.14
N LYS A 192 10.95 18.46 -6.70
CA LYS A 192 9.71 19.00 -6.13
C LYS A 192 8.57 19.01 -7.15
N GLY A 193 8.83 19.43 -8.39
CA GLY A 193 7.86 19.42 -9.47
C GLY A 193 7.37 18.02 -9.83
N LEU A 194 8.27 17.01 -9.83
CA LEU A 194 7.93 15.61 -10.03
C LEU A 194 7.01 15.07 -8.95
N HIS A 195 7.33 15.32 -7.68
CA HIS A 195 6.46 14.93 -6.57
C HIS A 195 5.10 15.63 -6.67
N ARG A 196 5.06 16.91 -7.02
CA ARG A 196 3.82 17.65 -7.23
C ARG A 196 2.98 17.06 -8.36
N SER A 197 3.60 16.65 -9.46
CA SER A 197 2.92 15.98 -10.58
C SER A 197 2.27 14.66 -10.13
N LEU A 198 2.99 13.86 -9.34
CA LEU A 198 2.44 12.63 -8.74
C LEU A 198 1.23 12.94 -7.85
N ILE A 199 1.35 13.91 -6.95
CA ILE A 199 0.28 14.30 -6.02
C ILE A 199 -0.95 14.80 -6.75
N ARG A 200 -0.81 15.65 -7.78
CA ARG A 200 -1.95 16.13 -8.59
C ARG A 200 -2.74 14.97 -9.20
N ARG A 201 -2.06 13.91 -9.62
CA ARG A 201 -2.72 12.69 -10.12
C ARG A 201 -3.51 11.98 -9.04
N ILE A 202 -2.93 11.82 -7.84
CA ILE A 202 -3.63 11.25 -6.69
C ILE A 202 -4.84 12.09 -6.31
N VAL A 203 -4.72 13.42 -6.30
CA VAL A 203 -5.83 14.33 -6.01
C VAL A 203 -6.95 14.21 -7.04
N ALA A 204 -6.63 14.00 -8.32
CA ALA A 204 -7.65 13.72 -9.33
C ALA A 204 -8.42 12.42 -9.02
N MET A 205 -7.75 11.37 -8.55
CA MET A 205 -8.40 10.13 -8.12
C MET A 205 -9.25 10.35 -6.85
N ILE A 206 -8.75 11.14 -5.88
CA ILE A 206 -9.53 11.51 -4.68
C ILE A 206 -10.82 12.23 -5.08
N ARG A 207 -10.75 13.16 -6.03
CA ARG A 207 -11.94 13.88 -6.53
C ARG A 207 -12.95 12.96 -7.20
N ALA A 208 -12.47 11.91 -7.89
CA ALA A 208 -13.34 10.95 -8.56
C ALA A 208 -14.13 10.08 -7.55
N VAL A 209 -13.50 9.70 -6.44
CA VAL A 209 -14.13 8.89 -5.37
C VAL A 209 -14.99 9.76 -4.43
N GLY A 210 -14.62 11.03 -4.30
CA GLY A 210 -15.20 11.93 -3.29
C GLY A 210 -14.38 11.91 -1.99
N MET A 211 -13.94 13.11 -1.57
CA MET A 211 -13.17 13.26 -0.33
C MET A 211 -14.08 13.20 0.89
N VAL A 212 -13.83 12.27 1.78
CA VAL A 212 -14.44 12.19 3.11
C VAL A 212 -13.31 12.17 4.13
N PRO A 213 -13.21 13.15 5.03
CA PRO A 213 -12.20 13.15 6.09
C PRO A 213 -12.41 12.00 7.10
N PRO A 214 -11.31 11.54 7.73
CA PRO A 214 -9.94 11.95 7.54
C PRO A 214 -9.31 11.37 6.26
N LEU A 215 -8.25 12.05 5.76
CA LEU A 215 -7.43 11.56 4.67
C LEU A 215 -6.34 10.64 5.23
N MET A 216 -6.34 9.39 4.82
CA MET A 216 -5.41 8.36 5.29
C MET A 216 -4.45 7.97 4.16
N LEU A 217 -3.20 7.64 4.49
CA LEU A 217 -2.18 7.32 3.49
C LEU A 217 -1.45 6.02 3.86
N SER A 218 -1.40 5.06 2.93
CA SER A 218 -0.70 3.79 3.07
C SER A 218 0.17 3.45 1.85
N GLY A 219 0.84 2.30 1.88
CA GLY A 219 1.74 1.84 0.83
C GLY A 219 3.20 2.18 1.05
N GLY A 220 4.07 1.69 0.17
CA GLY A 220 5.52 1.84 0.31
C GLY A 220 6.02 3.27 0.07
N VAL A 221 5.32 4.02 -0.76
CA VAL A 221 5.69 5.38 -1.17
C VAL A 221 5.53 6.40 -0.03
N VAL A 222 4.77 6.09 1.02
CA VAL A 222 4.65 6.90 2.25
C VAL A 222 6.01 7.17 2.92
N ARG A 223 6.98 6.29 2.75
CA ARG A 223 8.36 6.49 3.26
C ARG A 223 9.05 7.72 2.68
N ASN A 224 8.62 8.17 1.52
CA ASN A 224 9.08 9.43 0.92
C ASN A 224 8.37 10.60 1.61
N GLN A 225 9.13 11.37 2.40
CA GLN A 225 8.62 12.44 3.26
C GLN A 225 7.89 13.56 2.52
N ALA A 226 8.17 13.75 1.22
CA ALA A 226 7.48 14.76 0.42
C ALA A 226 6.03 14.36 0.11
N ILE A 227 5.70 13.07 0.08
CA ILE A 227 4.38 12.59 -0.31
C ILE A 227 3.29 13.04 0.67
N PRO A 228 3.34 12.72 1.97
CA PRO A 228 2.31 13.17 2.90
C PRO A 228 2.24 14.71 2.93
N LYS A 229 3.37 15.39 3.00
CA LYS A 229 3.41 16.85 3.09
C LYS A 229 2.80 17.55 1.87
N LEU A 230 3.18 17.15 0.66
CA LEU A 230 2.62 17.73 -0.56
C LEU A 230 1.15 17.36 -0.77
N LEU A 231 0.73 16.19 -0.27
CA LEU A 231 -0.68 15.80 -0.28
C LEU A 231 -1.52 16.69 0.67
N GLU A 232 -1.00 16.99 1.86
CA GLU A 232 -1.62 17.94 2.79
C GLU A 232 -1.74 19.34 2.17
N GLU A 233 -0.66 19.85 1.55
CA GLU A 233 -0.66 21.15 0.88
C GLU A 233 -1.69 21.23 -0.24
N GLU A 234 -1.83 20.18 -1.06
CA GLU A 234 -2.71 20.18 -2.23
C GLU A 234 -4.18 19.96 -1.87
N THR A 235 -4.44 19.23 -0.76
CA THR A 235 -5.82 18.91 -0.33
C THR A 235 -6.34 19.83 0.76
N GLY A 236 -5.47 20.52 1.49
CA GLY A 236 -5.82 21.26 2.70
C GLY A 236 -6.26 20.36 3.86
N GLN A 237 -6.04 19.04 3.76
CA GLN A 237 -6.41 18.05 4.77
C GLN A 237 -5.16 17.50 5.46
N GLN A 238 -5.26 17.26 6.75
CA GLN A 238 -4.23 16.53 7.49
C GLN A 238 -4.21 15.06 7.06
N VAL A 239 -3.02 14.52 6.84
CA VAL A 239 -2.83 13.12 6.42
C VAL A 239 -2.54 12.24 7.63
N VAL A 240 -3.34 11.20 7.81
CA VAL A 240 -3.14 10.19 8.86
C VAL A 240 -2.40 8.99 8.25
N VAL A 241 -1.26 8.63 8.82
CA VAL A 241 -0.47 7.47 8.40
C VAL A 241 -0.55 6.40 9.49
N PRO A 242 -0.95 5.15 9.18
CA PRO A 242 -0.93 4.06 10.14
C PRO A 242 0.51 3.73 10.55
N ARG A 243 0.67 3.00 11.66
CA ARG A 243 1.99 2.61 12.19
C ARG A 243 2.84 1.86 11.17
N ASP A 244 2.23 0.88 10.49
CA ASP A 244 2.89 0.01 9.51
C ASP A 244 2.20 0.12 8.14
N PRO A 245 2.37 1.25 7.41
CA PRO A 245 1.58 1.57 6.23
C PRO A 245 1.72 0.56 5.08
N GLN A 246 2.81 -0.19 5.02
CA GLN A 246 3.03 -1.21 3.99
C GLN A 246 2.32 -2.54 4.28
N LEU A 247 1.90 -2.77 5.52
CA LEU A 247 1.32 -4.04 5.96
C LEU A 247 -0.21 -4.07 5.88
N MET A 248 -0.87 -2.95 5.60
CA MET A 248 -2.33 -2.81 5.72
C MET A 248 -3.11 -3.81 4.86
N GLY A 249 -2.65 -4.13 3.65
CA GLY A 249 -3.25 -5.15 2.80
C GLY A 249 -3.16 -6.55 3.39
N ALA A 250 -1.96 -6.97 3.83
CA ALA A 250 -1.74 -8.26 4.48
C ALA A 250 -2.44 -8.34 5.84
N TYR A 251 -2.46 -7.24 6.60
CA TYR A 251 -3.17 -7.14 7.87
C TYR A 251 -4.69 -7.33 7.70
N GLY A 252 -5.29 -6.64 6.74
CA GLY A 252 -6.70 -6.84 6.42
C GLY A 252 -7.02 -8.25 5.97
N ALA A 253 -6.12 -8.88 5.19
CA ALA A 253 -6.25 -10.29 4.81
C ALA A 253 -6.22 -11.22 6.03
N ALA A 254 -5.32 -10.98 7.00
CA ALA A 254 -5.25 -11.75 8.25
C ALA A 254 -6.51 -11.60 9.11
N LEU A 255 -7.08 -10.38 9.18
CA LEU A 255 -8.35 -10.15 9.89
C LEU A 255 -9.51 -10.93 9.26
N ILE A 256 -9.57 -11.00 7.93
CA ILE A 256 -10.56 -11.80 7.23
C ILE A 256 -10.32 -13.31 7.46
N ALA A 257 -9.06 -13.75 7.54
CA ALA A 257 -8.71 -15.12 7.86
C ALA A 257 -9.19 -15.52 9.27
N LEU A 258 -9.04 -14.63 10.26
CA LEU A 258 -9.51 -14.85 11.62
C LEU A 258 -11.04 -15.02 11.71
N GLU A 259 -11.80 -14.33 10.84
CA GLU A 259 -13.25 -14.46 10.74
C GLU A 259 -13.68 -15.84 10.20
N LEU A 260 -12.85 -16.47 9.35
CA LEU A 260 -13.12 -17.81 8.81
C LEU A 260 -12.94 -18.91 9.86
N ASP A 261 -12.12 -18.68 10.88
CA ASP A 261 -11.86 -19.63 11.97
C ASP A 261 -12.94 -19.59 13.08
N ARG A 262 -13.80 -18.58 13.07
CA ARG A 262 -14.92 -18.52 14.02
C ARG A 262 -16.05 -19.42 13.54
N PRO A 263 -16.51 -20.40 14.38
CA PRO A 263 -17.72 -21.15 14.06
C PRO A 263 -18.86 -20.14 13.83
N ALA A 264 -19.65 -20.35 12.78
CA ALA A 264 -20.82 -19.53 12.50
C ALA A 264 -21.73 -19.51 13.73
N GLU A 265 -21.66 -18.43 14.52
CA GLU A 265 -22.68 -18.22 15.57
C GLU A 265 -24.02 -18.11 14.88
N GLY A 266 -24.88 -19.12 15.18
CA GLY A 266 -26.25 -19.34 14.79
C GLY A 266 -26.90 -18.28 13.91
N GLY A 267 -26.76 -18.40 12.60
CA GLY A 267 -27.58 -17.66 11.67
C GLY A 267 -29.03 -18.11 11.80
N GLN A 268 -29.87 -17.30 12.44
CA GLN A 268 -31.31 -17.38 12.24
C GLN A 268 -31.58 -17.21 10.74
N THR A 269 -31.91 -18.30 10.09
CA THR A 269 -32.55 -18.32 8.79
C THR A 269 -33.86 -17.56 8.92
N VAL A 270 -33.90 -16.33 8.47
CA VAL A 270 -35.16 -15.64 8.19
C VAL A 270 -35.57 -16.10 6.79
N LEU A 271 -36.64 -16.88 6.76
CA LEU A 271 -37.38 -17.30 5.58
C LEU A 271 -37.91 -16.10 4.80
#